data_11e30db9969310db9ad79793965b9cab
#
_entry.id   11e30db9969310db9ad79793965b9cab
#
_cell.length_a   1.000
_cell.length_b   1.000
_cell.length_c   1.000
_cell.angle_alpha   90.00
_cell.angle_beta   90.00
_cell.angle_gamma   90.00
#
_symmetry.space_group_name_H-M   'P 1'
#
loop_
_entity.id
_entity.type
_entity.pdbx_description
1 polymer ?
#
loop_
_entity_poly.entity_id
_entity_poly.type
_entity_poly.pdbx_seq_one_letter_code
_entity_poly.pdbx_strand_id
1 'polypeptide(L)'
;MKKRNLAFKAAAVLLSLTLLTACGNSDNDGNKDNTTPAVTSEADKPTDTVTDTPAVTSTDPATTDTPVPTDADDAKDDPEILDPEEGSRVYGEYKKIEIDYKPKDLTASYDPTDVTYIEFSNDGIAVSGKKDVPVSSINGRQKVLIDKKGTYVISGECSNGQIVVEADKEKDVRIILNGLKLTCPDSAAIYEKECDKFLITLVDGTENVISATTNFVYEDAEKKNPDACIFAKDDLVINGNGSLKVTSSVCEGIHSTDSLKIVSGTIDVETTERAIRAKKYIAIKDGNITIKSEEDSIRTTKDDDVAFGHIVIEGGNINIYTNSEGIQATGTVQITGGTLDISAKGQKSNAIKTDKMLYIINAKVTVDSKKDLKASGGIIAGADTVITRK
;
A
#
# COMPACT_ATOMS: atom_id res chain seq x y z
N MET A 1 22.71 -41.93 38.43
CA MET A 1 22.04 -41.68 39.71
C MET A 1 22.26 -40.24 40.12
N LYS A 2 21.22 -39.43 40.12
CA LYS A 2 20.85 -38.35 41.05
C LYS A 2 19.78 -37.50 40.35
N LYS A 3 18.55 -37.77 40.70
CA LYS A 3 17.37 -36.97 40.36
C LYS A 3 17.46 -35.69 41.19
N ARG A 4 17.24 -34.54 40.55
CA ARG A 4 16.96 -33.27 41.25
C ARG A 4 15.56 -32.84 40.87
N ASN A 5 14.64 -32.97 41.82
CA ASN A 5 13.30 -32.37 41.78
C ASN A 5 13.44 -30.85 41.96
N LEU A 6 12.82 -30.10 41.12
CA LEU A 6 12.61 -28.66 41.33
C LEU A 6 11.11 -28.43 41.46
N ALA A 7 10.71 -28.00 42.66
CA ALA A 7 9.33 -27.72 43.01
C ALA A 7 8.91 -26.34 42.45
N PHE A 8 7.76 -26.29 41.78
CA PHE A 8 7.08 -25.05 41.41
C PHE A 8 6.37 -24.47 42.64
N LYS A 9 6.67 -23.25 43.00
CA LYS A 9 5.88 -22.43 43.92
C LYS A 9 4.88 -21.62 43.11
N ALA A 10 3.62 -21.93 43.28
CA ALA A 10 2.51 -21.10 42.83
C ALA A 10 2.33 -19.93 43.79
N ALA A 11 2.39 -18.71 43.28
CA ALA A 11 1.99 -17.51 44.02
C ALA A 11 0.58 -17.12 43.56
N ALA A 12 -0.39 -17.27 44.48
CA ALA A 12 -1.71 -16.76 44.29
C ALA A 12 -1.74 -15.26 44.70
N VAL A 13 -2.13 -14.40 43.78
CA VAL A 13 -2.43 -12.99 44.07
C VAL A 13 -3.94 -12.85 44.21
N LEU A 14 -4.39 -12.57 45.42
CA LEU A 14 -5.77 -12.14 45.72
C LEU A 14 -5.92 -10.69 45.27
N LEU A 15 -6.88 -10.44 44.41
CA LEU A 15 -7.33 -9.09 44.08
C LEU A 15 -8.60 -8.79 44.90
N SER A 16 -8.50 -7.88 45.85
CA SER A 16 -9.61 -7.40 46.65
C SER A 16 -10.42 -6.35 45.88
N LEU A 17 -11.72 -6.61 45.73
CA LEU A 17 -12.74 -5.75 45.16
C LEU A 17 -13.25 -4.79 46.26
N THR A 18 -13.05 -3.50 46.13
CA THR A 18 -13.73 -2.50 46.97
C THR A 18 -14.80 -1.81 46.13
N LEU A 19 -16.06 -2.10 46.52
CA LEU A 19 -17.22 -1.31 46.11
C LEU A 19 -17.24 0.01 46.91
N LEU A 20 -17.39 1.12 46.24
CA LEU A 20 -17.84 2.37 46.84
C LEU A 20 -19.17 2.76 46.19
N THR A 21 -20.22 2.60 46.96
CA THR A 21 -21.55 3.22 46.78
C THR A 21 -21.52 4.62 47.39
N ALA A 22 -21.92 5.61 46.63
CA ALA A 22 -22.37 6.88 47.19
C ALA A 22 -23.58 7.34 46.41
N CYS A 23 -24.72 7.31 47.12
CA CYS A 23 -25.97 8.02 46.80
C CYS A 23 -25.82 9.49 47.15
N GLY A 24 -26.48 10.34 46.41
CA GLY A 24 -26.68 11.74 46.75
C GLY A 24 -27.67 12.39 45.78
N ASN A 25 -28.89 12.53 46.28
CA ASN A 25 -30.06 13.15 45.66
C ASN A 25 -29.97 14.68 45.76
N SER A 26 -30.55 15.40 44.87
CA SER A 26 -31.75 16.27 44.95
C SER A 26 -31.65 17.50 44.06
N ASP A 27 -32.55 17.59 43.20
CA ASP A 27 -33.69 18.54 43.11
C ASP A 27 -33.34 19.98 42.71
N ASN A 28 -33.93 20.33 41.67
CA ASN A 28 -35.07 21.19 41.44
C ASN A 28 -34.86 22.44 40.59
N ASP A 29 -35.81 22.55 39.69
CA ASP A 29 -36.53 23.73 39.20
C ASP A 29 -35.87 24.73 38.25
N GLY A 30 -36.56 24.85 37.13
CA GLY A 30 -37.26 26.05 36.79
C GLY A 30 -37.13 26.51 35.33
N ASN A 31 -38.04 26.06 34.54
CA ASN A 31 -39.04 26.81 33.78
C ASN A 31 -38.63 27.80 32.66
N LYS A 32 -39.26 27.53 31.51
CA LYS A 32 -39.93 28.44 30.53
C LYS A 32 -39.07 29.19 29.53
N ASP A 33 -39.41 29.01 28.39
CA ASP A 33 -40.38 29.35 27.38
C ASP A 33 -39.75 29.96 26.14
N ASN A 34 -40.12 29.33 25.04
CA ASN A 34 -40.86 29.93 23.91
C ASN A 34 -40.06 30.82 22.97
N THR A 35 -39.92 30.55 21.76
CA THR A 35 -40.85 30.65 20.62
C THR A 35 -40.07 30.60 19.32
N THR A 36 -40.53 29.71 18.47
CA THR A 36 -40.39 29.82 17.02
C THR A 36 -41.26 31.00 16.53
N PRO A 37 -40.94 31.64 15.40
CA PRO A 37 -41.69 31.27 14.22
C PRO A 37 -40.90 31.21 12.92
N ALA A 38 -41.37 30.31 12.12
CA ALA A 38 -41.22 30.29 10.66
C ALA A 38 -42.12 31.36 10.06
N VAL A 39 -41.75 31.84 8.83
CA VAL A 39 -42.67 32.20 7.73
C VAL A 39 -41.82 32.65 6.55
N THR A 40 -41.72 31.84 5.49
CA THR A 40 -42.29 31.91 4.12
C THR A 40 -41.90 33.06 3.20
N SER A 41 -41.42 32.62 2.01
CA SER A 41 -41.80 32.95 0.63
C SER A 41 -41.68 34.43 0.23
N GLU A 42 -41.26 34.77 -0.94
CA GLU A 42 -41.70 34.45 -2.28
C GLU A 42 -40.79 35.04 -3.33
N ALA A 43 -40.85 34.45 -4.46
CA ALA A 43 -40.38 34.83 -5.77
C ALA A 43 -40.74 36.25 -6.20
N ASP A 44 -39.89 36.80 -7.06
CA ASP A 44 -40.36 37.41 -8.31
C ASP A 44 -39.21 37.69 -9.29
N LYS A 45 -39.40 37.22 -10.49
CA LYS A 45 -38.86 37.64 -11.78
C LYS A 45 -40.03 38.44 -12.46
N PRO A 46 -39.91 39.33 -13.47
CA PRO A 46 -38.99 39.38 -14.58
C PRO A 46 -38.75 40.81 -15.18
N THR A 47 -38.24 40.82 -16.39
CA THR A 47 -38.43 41.64 -17.58
C THR A 47 -37.23 42.42 -18.09
N ASP A 48 -36.75 41.97 -19.23
CA ASP A 48 -36.66 42.51 -20.62
C ASP A 48 -36.48 44.01 -20.80
N THR A 49 -35.53 44.34 -21.69
CA THR A 49 -35.69 45.02 -23.02
C THR A 49 -34.33 45.50 -23.50
N VAL A 50 -33.78 45.00 -24.56
CA VAL A 50 -33.87 45.26 -26.02
C VAL A 50 -33.31 46.61 -26.51
N THR A 51 -32.48 46.49 -27.58
CA THR A 51 -32.11 47.41 -28.68
C THR A 51 -31.10 48.52 -28.36
N ASP A 52 -30.11 48.82 -29.15
CA ASP A 52 -30.04 49.02 -30.59
C ASP A 52 -28.58 49.08 -31.10
N THR A 53 -28.40 48.58 -32.33
CA THR A 53 -27.28 48.86 -33.21
C THR A 53 -27.54 50.13 -34.00
N PRO A 54 -26.52 50.88 -34.46
CA PRO A 54 -26.39 50.97 -35.90
C PRO A 54 -24.98 50.91 -36.49
N ALA A 55 -25.04 50.62 -37.76
CA ALA A 55 -24.01 50.24 -38.68
C ALA A 55 -23.27 51.40 -39.38
N VAL A 56 -22.11 51.01 -39.94
CA VAL A 56 -21.50 51.37 -41.25
C VAL A 56 -20.88 52.75 -41.44
N THR A 57 -19.59 52.74 -41.74
CA THR A 57 -19.13 53.21 -43.07
C THR A 57 -17.66 52.83 -43.33
N SER A 58 -17.45 52.40 -44.54
CA SER A 58 -16.23 51.97 -45.22
C SER A 58 -15.27 53.16 -45.55
N THR A 59 -13.98 52.89 -45.59
CA THR A 59 -13.09 53.31 -46.70
C THR A 59 -11.73 52.56 -46.60
N ASP A 60 -11.39 51.82 -47.64
CA ASP A 60 -10.08 51.36 -48.05
C ASP A 60 -9.48 52.39 -49.03
N PRO A 61 -8.20 52.36 -49.50
CA PRO A 61 -7.12 51.42 -49.35
C PRO A 61 -5.71 52.04 -49.14
N ALA A 62 -4.72 51.21 -48.68
CA ALA A 62 -3.34 51.28 -49.20
C ALA A 62 -2.51 50.09 -48.71
N THR A 63 -1.96 49.38 -49.64
CA THR A 63 -1.01 48.31 -49.61
C THR A 63 0.28 48.66 -48.84
N THR A 64 0.72 47.77 -47.96
CA THR A 64 2.12 47.50 -47.72
C THR A 64 2.30 46.10 -47.13
N ASP A 65 3.33 45.41 -47.59
CA ASP A 65 3.76 44.06 -47.35
C ASP A 65 3.57 43.52 -45.95
N THR A 66 2.88 42.43 -45.86
CA THR A 66 2.75 41.58 -44.69
C THR A 66 3.88 40.54 -44.71
N PRO A 67 4.68 40.37 -43.65
CA PRO A 67 5.30 39.08 -43.41
C PRO A 67 4.23 38.14 -42.85
N VAL A 68 4.07 37.02 -43.49
CA VAL A 68 3.29 35.86 -43.06
C VAL A 68 3.59 35.53 -41.60
N PRO A 69 2.61 35.42 -40.68
CA PRO A 69 2.88 34.77 -39.39
C PRO A 69 3.13 33.30 -39.69
N THR A 70 4.33 32.86 -39.47
CA THR A 70 4.64 31.43 -39.28
C THR A 70 3.77 30.93 -38.14
N ASP A 71 3.04 29.87 -38.44
CA ASP A 71 2.25 29.07 -37.52
C ASP A 71 3.02 28.94 -36.19
N ALA A 72 2.34 29.34 -35.12
CA ALA A 72 2.74 28.95 -33.79
C ALA A 72 2.66 27.41 -33.74
N ASP A 73 3.81 26.76 -33.83
CA ASP A 73 3.94 25.37 -33.47
C ASP A 73 3.22 25.16 -32.14
N ASP A 74 2.22 24.29 -32.18
CA ASP A 74 1.81 23.54 -31.01
C ASP A 74 3.06 22.80 -30.50
N ALA A 75 3.81 23.43 -29.62
CA ALA A 75 4.81 22.78 -28.82
C ALA A 75 4.05 21.76 -27.99
N LYS A 76 3.89 20.57 -28.54
CA LYS A 76 3.69 19.38 -27.73
C LYS A 76 4.82 19.40 -26.72
N ASP A 77 4.46 19.42 -25.44
CA ASP A 77 5.38 19.17 -24.34
C ASP A 77 6.04 17.79 -24.58
N ASP A 78 7.08 17.75 -25.36
CA ASP A 78 7.96 16.58 -25.44
C ASP A 78 8.58 16.42 -24.05
N PRO A 79 8.44 15.26 -23.41
CA PRO A 79 8.97 15.05 -22.07
C PRO A 79 10.47 15.29 -22.09
N GLU A 80 10.92 16.21 -21.25
CA GLU A 80 12.33 16.54 -21.09
C GLU A 80 13.11 15.30 -20.62
N ILE A 81 14.15 14.92 -21.34
CA ILE A 81 15.05 13.83 -20.92
C ILE A 81 15.92 14.39 -19.80
N LEU A 82 15.68 13.88 -18.57
CA LEU A 82 16.53 14.22 -17.43
C LEU A 82 17.92 13.62 -17.64
N ASP A 83 18.86 14.46 -17.96
CA ASP A 83 20.27 14.13 -17.81
C ASP A 83 20.62 14.29 -16.32
N PRO A 84 21.05 13.22 -15.60
CA PRO A 84 21.46 13.35 -14.20
C PRO A 84 22.47 14.48 -14.11
N GLU A 85 22.26 15.45 -13.20
CA GLU A 85 23.16 16.60 -13.04
C GLU A 85 24.62 16.14 -13.06
N GLU A 86 25.46 16.85 -13.78
CA GLU A 86 26.87 16.47 -14.05
C GLU A 86 27.68 16.15 -12.78
N GLY A 87 27.21 16.61 -11.61
CA GLY A 87 27.77 16.32 -10.29
C GLY A 87 27.27 15.02 -9.63
N SER A 88 26.23 14.36 -10.17
CA SER A 88 25.61 13.13 -9.60
C SER A 88 26.05 11.84 -10.32
N ARG A 89 26.73 11.95 -11.45
CA ARG A 89 27.25 10.78 -12.19
C ARG A 89 28.49 10.23 -11.51
N VAL A 90 28.35 9.10 -10.86
CA VAL A 90 29.50 8.32 -10.44
C VAL A 90 29.83 7.35 -11.57
N TYR A 91 30.98 7.56 -12.23
CA TYR A 91 31.55 6.58 -13.14
C TYR A 91 32.08 5.42 -12.30
N GLY A 92 31.22 4.41 -12.07
CA GLY A 92 31.52 3.23 -11.31
C GLY A 92 31.00 1.97 -12.02
N GLU A 93 31.51 0.83 -11.63
CA GLU A 93 31.03 -0.44 -12.13
C GLU A 93 29.62 -0.71 -11.57
N TYR A 94 28.66 -1.04 -12.45
CA TYR A 94 27.33 -1.51 -12.02
C TYR A 94 27.47 -2.83 -11.29
N LYS A 95 27.13 -2.82 -10.00
CA LYS A 95 27.12 -4.01 -9.16
C LYS A 95 25.69 -4.49 -8.97
N LYS A 96 25.30 -5.52 -9.73
CA LYS A 96 23.96 -6.08 -9.68
C LYS A 96 23.66 -6.69 -8.31
N ILE A 97 22.48 -6.35 -7.77
CA ILE A 97 21.88 -7.03 -6.64
C ILE A 97 21.01 -8.15 -7.19
N GLU A 98 21.33 -9.39 -6.84
CA GLU A 98 20.57 -10.57 -7.26
C GLU A 98 19.56 -10.93 -6.19
N ILE A 99 18.30 -11.16 -6.62
CA ILE A 99 17.22 -11.62 -5.74
C ILE A 99 17.06 -13.13 -5.88
N ASP A 100 17.15 -13.82 -4.77
CA ASP A 100 16.94 -15.27 -4.73
C ASP A 100 15.44 -15.60 -4.70
N TYR A 101 14.86 -15.85 -5.87
CA TYR A 101 13.51 -16.37 -6.00
C TYR A 101 13.51 -17.88 -5.92
N LYS A 102 12.88 -18.43 -4.90
CA LYS A 102 12.67 -19.89 -4.81
C LYS A 102 11.58 -20.34 -5.78
N PRO A 103 11.57 -21.61 -6.25
CA PRO A 103 10.50 -22.11 -7.13
C PRO A 103 9.09 -21.85 -6.59
N LYS A 104 8.87 -21.94 -5.27
CA LYS A 104 7.59 -21.65 -4.62
C LYS A 104 7.17 -20.19 -4.75
N ASP A 105 8.12 -19.25 -4.80
CA ASP A 105 7.84 -17.83 -4.96
C ASP A 105 7.27 -17.54 -6.36
N LEU A 106 7.71 -18.30 -7.36
CA LEU A 106 7.36 -18.13 -8.78
C LEU A 106 6.15 -18.96 -9.21
N THR A 107 5.67 -19.88 -8.37
CA THR A 107 4.61 -20.81 -8.72
C THR A 107 3.25 -20.33 -8.21
N ALA A 108 2.34 -19.98 -9.12
CA ALA A 108 0.95 -19.64 -8.78
C ALA A 108 0.00 -20.85 -8.76
N SER A 109 0.34 -21.93 -9.46
CA SER A 109 -0.48 -23.14 -9.48
C SER A 109 -0.50 -23.88 -8.14
N TYR A 110 -1.56 -24.62 -7.89
CA TYR A 110 -1.74 -25.46 -6.71
C TYR A 110 -2.55 -26.71 -7.04
N ASP A 111 -2.43 -27.75 -6.22
CA ASP A 111 -3.24 -28.95 -6.32
C ASP A 111 -4.54 -28.74 -5.53
N PRO A 112 -5.71 -28.73 -6.19
CA PRO A 112 -6.99 -28.52 -5.52
C PRO A 112 -7.38 -29.65 -4.56
N THR A 113 -6.71 -30.79 -4.61
CA THR A 113 -6.94 -31.92 -3.70
C THR A 113 -6.10 -31.84 -2.42
N ASP A 114 -5.10 -30.94 -2.37
CA ASP A 114 -4.20 -30.77 -1.22
C ASP A 114 -4.33 -29.38 -0.57
N VAL A 115 -5.53 -28.81 -0.57
CA VAL A 115 -5.82 -27.50 0.01
C VAL A 115 -6.94 -27.55 1.04
N THR A 116 -6.99 -26.50 1.85
CA THR A 116 -8.12 -26.19 2.73
C THR A 116 -8.86 -24.98 2.18
N TYR A 117 -10.16 -25.09 2.03
CA TYR A 117 -11.01 -23.98 1.58
C TYR A 117 -11.60 -23.27 2.77
N ILE A 118 -11.58 -21.95 2.73
CA ILE A 118 -12.11 -21.04 3.76
C ILE A 118 -12.99 -20.03 3.05
N GLU A 119 -14.27 -20.00 3.39
CA GLU A 119 -15.22 -19.06 2.82
C GLU A 119 -15.73 -18.12 3.92
N PHE A 120 -15.47 -16.83 3.75
CA PHE A 120 -15.92 -15.79 4.67
C PHE A 120 -17.31 -15.29 4.31
N SER A 121 -18.13 -15.07 5.35
CA SER A 121 -19.36 -14.29 5.27
C SER A 121 -19.50 -13.43 6.53
N ASN A 122 -20.47 -12.50 6.53
CA ASN A 122 -20.77 -11.74 7.74
C ASN A 122 -21.38 -12.60 8.86
N ASP A 123 -22.00 -13.73 8.50
CA ASP A 123 -22.67 -14.63 9.44
C ASP A 123 -21.75 -15.73 9.99
N GLY A 124 -20.57 -15.93 9.39
CA GLY A 124 -19.62 -16.95 9.82
C GLY A 124 -18.58 -17.31 8.77
N ILE A 125 -17.76 -18.30 9.10
CA ILE A 125 -16.70 -18.82 8.25
C ILE A 125 -16.95 -20.32 8.02
N ALA A 126 -17.05 -20.72 6.77
CA ALA A 126 -17.09 -22.13 6.39
C ALA A 126 -15.67 -22.64 6.09
N VAL A 127 -15.32 -23.80 6.64
CA VAL A 127 -14.03 -24.47 6.40
C VAL A 127 -14.29 -25.87 5.87
N SER A 128 -13.56 -26.24 4.81
CA SER A 128 -13.62 -27.59 4.24
C SER A 128 -12.28 -27.97 3.61
N GLY A 129 -12.09 -29.26 3.32
CA GLY A 129 -10.89 -29.78 2.66
C GLY A 129 -9.91 -30.44 3.61
N LYS A 130 -8.61 -30.19 3.42
CA LYS A 130 -7.53 -31.01 3.98
C LYS A 130 -7.31 -30.86 5.48
N LYS A 131 -7.54 -29.69 6.04
CA LYS A 131 -7.20 -29.37 7.43
C LYS A 131 -8.33 -28.69 8.16
N ASP A 132 -8.44 -29.01 9.42
CA ASP A 132 -9.25 -28.22 10.34
C ASP A 132 -8.51 -26.91 10.66
N VAL A 133 -9.23 -25.82 10.63
CA VAL A 133 -8.73 -24.46 10.91
C VAL A 133 -9.62 -23.85 12.00
N PRO A 134 -9.06 -23.41 13.12
CA PRO A 134 -9.80 -22.72 14.15
C PRO A 134 -10.47 -21.45 13.63
N VAL A 135 -11.77 -21.35 13.87
CA VAL A 135 -12.58 -20.17 13.56
C VAL A 135 -13.24 -19.64 14.82
N SER A 136 -13.43 -18.34 14.90
CA SER A 136 -14.10 -17.69 16.02
C SER A 136 -14.90 -16.48 15.54
N SER A 137 -15.96 -16.17 16.29
CA SER A 137 -16.73 -14.94 16.12
C SER A 137 -16.79 -14.22 17.48
N ILE A 138 -16.08 -13.11 17.61
CA ILE A 138 -15.99 -12.35 18.84
C ILE A 138 -16.35 -10.90 18.54
N ASN A 139 -17.37 -10.38 19.19
CA ASN A 139 -17.89 -9.02 18.96
C ASN A 139 -18.22 -8.75 17.49
N GLY A 140 -18.75 -9.77 16.80
CA GLY A 140 -19.10 -9.71 15.39
C GLY A 140 -17.91 -9.85 14.43
N ARG A 141 -16.66 -9.97 14.93
CA ARG A 141 -15.50 -10.23 14.09
C ARG A 141 -15.38 -11.71 13.76
N GLN A 142 -15.40 -12.03 12.48
CA GLN A 142 -15.16 -13.36 11.95
C GLN A 142 -13.64 -13.55 11.81
N LYS A 143 -13.05 -14.42 12.60
CA LYS A 143 -11.60 -14.65 12.63
C LYS A 143 -11.26 -16.09 12.31
N VAL A 144 -10.32 -16.29 11.40
CA VAL A 144 -9.66 -17.57 11.15
C VAL A 144 -8.23 -17.55 11.67
N LEU A 145 -7.80 -18.64 12.31
CA LEU A 145 -6.42 -18.84 12.74
C LEU A 145 -5.77 -19.99 11.94
N ILE A 146 -4.86 -19.65 11.06
CA ILE A 146 -4.05 -20.61 10.32
C ILE A 146 -2.80 -20.94 11.15
N ASP A 147 -2.86 -22.04 11.88
CA ASP A 147 -1.82 -22.49 12.82
C ASP A 147 -0.95 -23.66 12.26
N LYS A 148 -1.16 -24.03 11.00
CA LYS A 148 -0.46 -25.15 10.35
C LYS A 148 0.06 -24.74 8.98
N LYS A 149 1.25 -25.27 8.62
CA LYS A 149 1.75 -25.19 7.23
C LYS A 149 0.73 -25.71 6.23
N GLY A 150 0.69 -25.14 5.06
CA GLY A 150 -0.16 -25.64 3.98
C GLY A 150 -0.65 -24.55 3.03
N THR A 151 -1.56 -24.97 2.17
CA THR A 151 -2.21 -24.11 1.19
C THR A 151 -3.69 -23.94 1.52
N TYR A 152 -4.13 -22.69 1.58
CA TYR A 152 -5.50 -22.32 1.98
C TYR A 152 -6.11 -21.44 0.91
N VAL A 153 -7.19 -21.91 0.28
CA VAL A 153 -7.95 -21.11 -0.71
C VAL A 153 -9.01 -20.33 0.04
N ILE A 154 -8.96 -19.01 -0.07
CA ILE A 154 -9.82 -18.13 0.71
C ILE A 154 -10.66 -17.27 -0.21
N SER A 155 -11.97 -17.27 0.03
CA SER A 155 -12.97 -16.54 -0.76
C SER A 155 -14.06 -15.93 0.12
N GLY A 156 -15.02 -15.24 -0.51
CA GLY A 156 -16.19 -14.70 0.14
C GLY A 156 -16.07 -13.23 0.52
N GLU A 157 -17.05 -12.72 1.27
CA GLU A 157 -17.13 -11.32 1.64
C GLU A 157 -17.47 -11.16 3.13
N CYS A 158 -16.66 -10.37 3.86
CA CYS A 158 -16.90 -10.09 5.27
C CYS A 158 -16.46 -8.67 5.62
N SER A 159 -17.39 -7.89 6.18
CA SER A 159 -17.17 -6.50 6.58
C SER A 159 -16.50 -6.34 7.95
N ASN A 160 -16.35 -7.41 8.71
CA ASN A 160 -15.61 -7.46 9.97
C ASN A 160 -14.92 -8.82 10.10
N GLY A 161 -13.88 -9.04 9.30
CA GLY A 161 -13.16 -10.29 9.20
C GLY A 161 -11.66 -10.14 9.38
N GLN A 162 -11.00 -11.21 9.84
CA GLN A 162 -9.56 -11.25 10.03
C GLN A 162 -8.99 -12.63 9.73
N ILE A 163 -7.91 -12.66 8.98
CA ILE A 163 -7.07 -13.84 8.78
C ILE A 163 -5.81 -13.66 9.64
N VAL A 164 -5.57 -14.59 10.56
CA VAL A 164 -4.34 -14.64 11.36
C VAL A 164 -3.57 -15.89 10.98
N VAL A 165 -2.29 -15.72 10.68
CA VAL A 165 -1.34 -16.80 10.45
C VAL A 165 -0.37 -16.84 11.61
N GLU A 166 -0.33 -17.95 12.33
CA GLU A 166 0.56 -18.17 13.48
C GLU A 166 0.96 -19.65 13.47
N ALA A 167 1.84 -19.98 12.52
CA ALA A 167 2.35 -21.33 12.33
C ALA A 167 3.76 -21.47 12.94
N ASP A 168 4.35 -22.65 12.79
CA ASP A 168 5.73 -22.90 13.23
C ASP A 168 6.72 -22.13 12.31
N LYS A 169 7.75 -21.54 12.91
CA LYS A 169 8.82 -20.77 12.24
C LYS A 169 9.55 -21.48 11.10
N GLU A 170 9.47 -22.79 11.06
CA GLU A 170 10.09 -23.59 10.00
C GLU A 170 9.09 -24.02 8.90
N LYS A 171 7.91 -23.41 8.87
CA LYS A 171 6.82 -23.83 8.01
C LYS A 171 6.32 -22.69 7.14
N ASP A 172 6.25 -22.94 5.83
CA ASP A 172 5.60 -22.04 4.91
C ASP A 172 4.07 -22.11 5.06
N VAL A 173 3.44 -20.95 4.95
CA VAL A 173 1.99 -20.84 4.80
C VAL A 173 1.67 -20.11 3.49
N ARG A 174 0.77 -20.69 2.70
CA ARG A 174 0.29 -20.09 1.48
C ARG A 174 -1.21 -19.88 1.56
N ILE A 175 -1.64 -18.64 1.42
CA ILE A 175 -3.03 -18.31 1.17
C ILE A 175 -3.23 -17.99 -0.31
N ILE A 176 -4.34 -18.45 -0.85
CA ILE A 176 -4.74 -18.24 -2.23
C ILE A 176 -6.02 -17.41 -2.20
N LEU A 177 -5.95 -16.18 -2.62
CA LEU A 177 -7.09 -15.28 -2.65
C LEU A 177 -7.90 -15.51 -3.93
N ASN A 178 -9.13 -15.94 -3.73
CA ASN A 178 -10.05 -16.32 -4.80
C ASN A 178 -11.36 -15.53 -4.72
N GLY A 179 -11.29 -14.25 -5.01
CA GLY A 179 -12.45 -13.35 -4.93
C GLY A 179 -12.79 -12.96 -3.50
N LEU A 180 -11.79 -12.77 -2.63
CA LEU A 180 -11.98 -12.38 -1.24
C LEU A 180 -12.19 -10.86 -1.12
N LYS A 181 -13.26 -10.45 -0.43
CA LYS A 181 -13.47 -9.08 0.03
C LYS A 181 -13.52 -9.06 1.55
N LEU A 182 -12.45 -8.59 2.18
CA LEU A 182 -12.26 -8.64 3.62
C LEU A 182 -11.96 -7.26 4.19
N THR A 183 -12.80 -6.81 5.12
CA THR A 183 -12.54 -5.60 5.91
C THR A 183 -12.32 -5.99 7.36
N CYS A 184 -11.22 -5.50 7.94
CA CYS A 184 -11.00 -5.54 9.38
C CYS A 184 -11.03 -4.09 9.89
N PRO A 185 -12.07 -3.66 10.63
CA PRO A 185 -12.24 -2.25 10.94
C PRO A 185 -11.07 -1.63 11.71
N ASP A 186 -10.46 -2.35 12.65
CA ASP A 186 -9.55 -1.80 13.64
C ASP A 186 -8.24 -2.59 13.81
N SER A 187 -7.88 -3.45 12.86
CA SER A 187 -6.62 -4.21 12.87
C SER A 187 -6.23 -4.63 11.46
N ALA A 188 -5.08 -5.29 11.30
CA ALA A 188 -4.72 -5.95 10.05
C ALA A 188 -5.78 -6.97 9.64
N ALA A 189 -6.28 -6.86 8.42
CA ALA A 189 -7.23 -7.84 7.87
C ALA A 189 -6.54 -9.18 7.55
N ILE A 190 -5.28 -9.12 7.12
CA ILE A 190 -4.39 -10.27 6.99
C ILE A 190 -3.18 -10.01 7.89
N TYR A 191 -3.04 -10.82 8.93
CA TYR A 191 -1.99 -10.69 9.93
C TYR A 191 -1.19 -11.97 10.04
N GLU A 192 -0.01 -11.99 9.48
CA GLU A 192 0.96 -13.05 9.71
C GLU A 192 1.82 -12.68 10.93
N LYS A 193 1.81 -13.55 11.93
CA LYS A 193 2.51 -13.41 13.21
C LYS A 193 3.77 -14.25 13.28
N GLU A 194 3.74 -15.43 12.69
CA GLU A 194 4.84 -16.37 12.70
C GLU A 194 4.66 -17.44 11.61
N CYS A 195 5.64 -17.58 10.73
CA CYS A 195 5.88 -18.71 9.84
C CYS A 195 7.30 -18.60 9.26
N ASP A 196 7.78 -19.54 8.44
CA ASP A 196 9.05 -19.39 7.72
C ASP A 196 8.92 -18.39 6.56
N LYS A 197 7.87 -18.60 5.77
CA LYS A 197 7.53 -17.73 4.64
C LYS A 197 6.03 -17.67 4.44
N PHE A 198 5.53 -16.47 4.27
CA PHE A 198 4.13 -16.20 3.97
C PHE A 198 3.94 -15.89 2.47
N LEU A 199 3.12 -16.70 1.79
CA LEU A 199 2.80 -16.52 0.39
C LEU A 199 1.34 -16.13 0.22
N ILE A 200 1.09 -15.09 -0.56
CA ILE A 200 -0.24 -14.67 -1.04
C ILE A 200 -0.27 -14.89 -2.54
N THR A 201 -1.15 -15.77 -3.00
CA THR A 201 -1.36 -16.04 -4.43
C THR A 201 -2.70 -15.50 -4.87
N LEU A 202 -2.70 -14.76 -5.97
CA LEU A 202 -3.89 -14.14 -6.56
C LEU A 202 -4.39 -15.04 -7.69
N VAL A 203 -5.60 -15.59 -7.55
CA VAL A 203 -6.19 -16.45 -8.58
C VAL A 203 -6.48 -15.63 -9.83
N ASP A 204 -6.10 -16.17 -10.98
CA ASP A 204 -6.31 -15.53 -12.27
C ASP A 204 -7.77 -15.15 -12.51
N GLY A 205 -8.02 -13.95 -13.01
CA GLY A 205 -9.35 -13.43 -13.28
C GLY A 205 -10.18 -13.07 -12.04
N THR A 206 -9.61 -13.14 -10.82
CA THR A 206 -10.32 -12.74 -9.60
C THR A 206 -9.94 -11.34 -9.11
N GLU A 207 -10.89 -10.71 -8.43
CA GLU A 207 -10.69 -9.43 -7.75
C GLU A 207 -10.74 -9.66 -6.24
N ASN A 208 -9.68 -9.26 -5.54
CA ASN A 208 -9.58 -9.36 -4.09
C ASN A 208 -9.47 -7.96 -3.49
N VAL A 209 -10.21 -7.71 -2.41
CA VAL A 209 -10.22 -6.40 -1.73
C VAL A 209 -9.94 -6.61 -0.25
N ILE A 210 -8.91 -5.97 0.25
CA ILE A 210 -8.49 -6.03 1.65
C ILE A 210 -8.51 -4.60 2.22
N SER A 211 -9.20 -4.39 3.34
CA SER A 211 -9.42 -3.04 3.86
C SER A 211 -9.28 -2.94 5.38
N ALA A 212 -8.81 -1.77 5.85
CA ALA A 212 -8.90 -1.32 7.24
C ALA A 212 -9.50 0.10 7.27
N THR A 213 -10.46 0.38 8.18
CA THR A 213 -11.33 1.55 8.02
C THR A 213 -11.48 2.47 9.24
N THR A 214 -11.10 2.03 10.44
CA THR A 214 -11.29 2.82 11.66
C THR A 214 -10.00 2.88 12.48
N ASN A 215 -10.08 3.38 13.72
CA ASN A 215 -8.92 3.49 14.59
C ASN A 215 -8.24 2.15 14.78
N PHE A 216 -7.00 2.09 14.34
CA PHE A 216 -6.19 0.89 14.36
C PHE A 216 -5.73 0.57 15.78
N VAL A 217 -5.91 -0.68 16.20
CA VAL A 217 -5.51 -1.17 17.53
C VAL A 217 -4.28 -2.04 17.38
N TYR A 218 -3.19 -1.62 17.99
CA TYR A 218 -1.93 -2.36 17.97
C TYR A 218 -1.94 -3.47 19.04
N GLU A 219 -1.62 -4.71 18.67
CA GLU A 219 -1.37 -5.77 19.67
C GLU A 219 -0.10 -5.48 20.49
N ASP A 220 0.94 -4.95 19.84
CA ASP A 220 2.16 -4.47 20.46
C ASP A 220 2.18 -2.94 20.34
N ALA A 221 1.73 -2.26 21.39
CA ALA A 221 1.63 -0.80 21.40
C ALA A 221 3.01 -0.10 21.38
N GLU A 222 4.05 -0.76 21.89
CA GLU A 222 5.42 -0.20 21.90
C GLU A 222 6.00 -0.21 20.48
N LYS A 223 5.80 -1.29 19.74
CA LYS A 223 6.25 -1.44 18.35
C LYS A 223 5.24 -0.93 17.33
N LYS A 224 4.02 -0.60 17.78
CA LYS A 224 2.88 -0.27 16.92
C LYS A 224 2.60 -1.36 15.88
N ASN A 225 2.56 -2.62 16.29
CA ASN A 225 2.28 -3.76 15.43
C ASN A 225 0.95 -4.43 15.79
N PRO A 226 0.21 -4.96 14.80
CA PRO A 226 0.38 -4.74 13.35
C PRO A 226 0.05 -3.28 12.97
N ASP A 227 0.65 -2.75 11.90
CA ASP A 227 0.45 -1.36 11.46
C ASP A 227 0.04 -1.25 9.98
N ALA A 228 -0.41 -2.33 9.37
CA ALA A 228 -0.83 -2.38 7.97
C ALA A 228 -2.09 -3.23 7.77
N CYS A 229 -2.80 -3.01 6.65
CA CYS A 229 -3.91 -3.88 6.23
C CYS A 229 -3.48 -5.33 6.02
N ILE A 230 -2.34 -5.51 5.35
CA ILE A 230 -1.65 -6.78 5.21
C ILE A 230 -0.32 -6.63 5.93
N PHE A 231 -0.20 -7.30 7.06
CA PHE A 231 0.99 -7.24 7.90
C PHE A 231 1.63 -8.62 8.02
N ALA A 232 2.93 -8.70 7.74
CA ALA A 232 3.73 -9.90 7.91
C ALA A 232 4.96 -9.64 8.78
N LYS A 233 5.24 -10.52 9.72
CA LYS A 233 6.47 -10.48 10.52
C LYS A 233 7.65 -11.10 9.79
N ASP A 234 7.38 -12.05 8.93
CA ASP A 234 8.38 -12.82 8.21
C ASP A 234 8.39 -12.47 6.71
N ASP A 235 9.10 -13.25 5.90
CA ASP A 235 9.18 -13.04 4.45
C ASP A 235 7.80 -13.11 3.80
N LEU A 236 7.40 -12.06 3.09
CA LEU A 236 6.14 -11.97 2.35
C LEU A 236 6.40 -12.08 0.85
N VAL A 237 5.66 -12.97 0.18
CA VAL A 237 5.65 -13.09 -1.28
C VAL A 237 4.23 -12.94 -1.82
N ILE A 238 4.06 -12.09 -2.83
CA ILE A 238 2.79 -11.95 -3.57
C ILE A 238 3.02 -12.40 -5.00
N ASN A 239 2.21 -13.33 -5.50
CA ASN A 239 2.27 -13.86 -6.85
C ASN A 239 0.88 -14.16 -7.43
N GLY A 240 0.83 -14.63 -8.68
CA GLY A 240 -0.41 -14.91 -9.40
C GLY A 240 -0.83 -13.76 -10.32
N ASN A 241 -1.88 -13.97 -11.14
CA ASN A 241 -2.29 -12.99 -12.16
C ASN A 241 -3.62 -12.30 -11.85
N GLY A 242 -4.25 -12.62 -10.70
CA GLY A 242 -5.44 -11.93 -10.22
C GLY A 242 -5.14 -10.50 -9.79
N SER A 243 -6.17 -9.82 -9.29
CA SER A 243 -6.03 -8.47 -8.75
C SER A 243 -6.19 -8.44 -7.22
N LEU A 244 -5.45 -7.52 -6.60
CA LEU A 244 -5.48 -7.22 -5.18
C LEU A 244 -5.59 -5.71 -4.99
N LYS A 245 -6.71 -5.28 -4.43
CA LYS A 245 -6.88 -3.91 -3.96
C LYS A 245 -6.73 -3.85 -2.44
N VAL A 246 -5.84 -2.98 -1.96
CA VAL A 246 -5.62 -2.73 -0.53
C VAL A 246 -5.98 -1.29 -0.23
N THR A 247 -6.88 -1.07 0.72
CA THR A 247 -7.31 0.29 1.07
C THR A 247 -7.28 0.54 2.57
N SER A 248 -6.72 1.67 2.97
CA SER A 248 -6.78 2.14 4.35
C SER A 248 -6.76 3.66 4.46
N SER A 249 -7.49 4.17 5.45
CA SER A 249 -7.39 5.56 5.90
C SER A 249 -6.75 5.69 7.29
N VAL A 250 -6.19 4.62 7.84
CA VAL A 250 -5.79 4.55 9.27
C VAL A 250 -4.49 3.78 9.53
N CYS A 251 -3.95 3.11 8.52
CA CYS A 251 -2.71 2.33 8.64
C CYS A 251 -2.04 2.18 7.27
N GLU A 252 -0.85 1.59 7.26
CA GLU A 252 -0.15 1.26 6.03
C GLU A 252 -0.90 0.23 5.17
N GLY A 253 -0.56 0.15 3.88
CA GLY A 253 -1.17 -0.82 2.99
C GLY A 253 -0.64 -2.24 3.22
N ILE A 254 0.61 -2.48 2.84
CA ILE A 254 1.31 -3.77 2.92
C ILE A 254 2.63 -3.58 3.64
N HIS A 255 2.85 -4.30 4.72
CA HIS A 255 4.09 -4.24 5.50
C HIS A 255 4.64 -5.62 5.83
N SER A 256 5.92 -5.85 5.54
CA SER A 256 6.70 -6.97 6.05
C SER A 256 7.82 -6.48 6.97
N THR A 257 7.94 -7.04 8.18
CA THR A 257 9.09 -6.72 9.04
C THR A 257 10.36 -7.49 8.66
N ASP A 258 10.30 -8.25 7.58
CA ASP A 258 11.44 -8.92 6.93
C ASP A 258 11.54 -8.46 5.45
N SER A 259 11.44 -9.34 4.49
CA SER A 259 11.53 -9.03 3.06
C SER A 259 10.17 -9.14 2.37
N LEU A 260 9.97 -8.36 1.32
CA LEU A 260 8.76 -8.40 0.51
C LEU A 260 9.10 -8.60 -0.95
N LYS A 261 8.48 -9.60 -1.58
CA LYS A 261 8.59 -9.87 -3.01
C LYS A 261 7.23 -9.76 -3.68
N ILE A 262 7.14 -8.97 -4.73
CA ILE A 262 6.01 -8.96 -5.67
C ILE A 262 6.51 -9.59 -6.95
N VAL A 263 5.99 -10.77 -7.27
CA VAL A 263 6.42 -11.56 -8.43
C VAL A 263 5.57 -11.24 -9.65
N SER A 264 4.27 -11.06 -9.44
CA SER A 264 3.29 -10.75 -10.48
C SER A 264 1.96 -10.29 -9.86
N GLY A 265 0.99 -9.93 -10.68
CA GLY A 265 -0.36 -9.55 -10.30
C GLY A 265 -0.71 -8.11 -10.66
N THR A 266 -1.99 -7.79 -10.52
CA THR A 266 -2.47 -6.40 -10.58
C THR A 266 -2.73 -5.92 -9.15
N ILE A 267 -1.92 -4.98 -8.67
CA ILE A 267 -1.94 -4.55 -7.27
C ILE A 267 -2.26 -3.05 -7.22
N ASP A 268 -3.32 -2.71 -6.51
CA ASP A 268 -3.77 -1.33 -6.26
C ASP A 268 -3.73 -1.06 -4.75
N VAL A 269 -2.90 -0.12 -4.32
CA VAL A 269 -2.78 0.26 -2.90
C VAL A 269 -3.15 1.71 -2.73
N GLU A 270 -4.15 1.98 -1.91
CA GLU A 270 -4.60 3.33 -1.60
C GLU A 270 -4.64 3.53 -0.07
N THR A 271 -3.83 4.44 0.45
CA THR A 271 -3.69 4.67 1.90
C THR A 271 -3.28 6.10 2.24
N THR A 272 -3.63 6.54 3.45
CA THR A 272 -3.15 7.80 4.03
C THR A 272 -1.79 7.68 4.72
N GLU A 273 -1.28 6.47 4.83
CA GLU A 273 0.05 6.16 5.37
C GLU A 273 0.96 5.65 4.25
N ARG A 274 2.01 4.90 4.56
CA ARG A 274 2.88 4.24 3.57
C ARG A 274 2.14 3.13 2.84
N ALA A 275 2.37 3.02 1.54
CA ALA A 275 1.65 2.01 0.78
C ALA A 275 2.30 0.62 0.89
N ILE A 276 3.59 0.51 0.61
CA ILE A 276 4.34 -0.75 0.63
C ILE A 276 5.64 -0.55 1.41
N ARG A 277 5.79 -1.29 2.50
CA ARG A 277 6.98 -1.22 3.33
C ARG A 277 7.59 -2.59 3.60
N ALA A 278 8.89 -2.67 3.61
CA ALA A 278 9.62 -3.82 4.14
C ALA A 278 10.85 -3.37 4.95
N LYS A 279 11.31 -4.23 5.84
CA LYS A 279 12.50 -3.92 6.61
C LYS A 279 13.77 -4.22 5.83
N LYS A 280 13.95 -5.45 5.35
CA LYS A 280 15.20 -5.89 4.74
C LYS A 280 15.33 -5.49 3.27
N TYR A 281 14.39 -5.90 2.44
CA TYR A 281 14.35 -5.49 1.04
C TYR A 281 12.95 -5.60 0.44
N ILE A 282 12.74 -4.88 -0.64
CA ILE A 282 11.58 -5.03 -1.52
C ILE A 282 12.09 -5.44 -2.91
N ALA A 283 11.53 -6.51 -3.47
CA ALA A 283 11.81 -6.95 -4.82
C ALA A 283 10.52 -7.00 -5.64
N ILE A 284 10.48 -6.28 -6.75
CA ILE A 284 9.37 -6.30 -7.70
C ILE A 284 9.91 -6.93 -8.99
N LYS A 285 9.45 -8.16 -9.27
CA LYS A 285 9.87 -8.88 -10.46
C LYS A 285 9.07 -8.45 -11.68
N ASP A 286 7.75 -8.35 -11.52
CA ASP A 286 6.80 -7.98 -12.57
C ASP A 286 5.46 -7.58 -11.94
N GLY A 287 4.49 -7.13 -12.75
CA GLY A 287 3.12 -6.82 -12.35
C GLY A 287 2.66 -5.44 -12.81
N ASN A 288 1.36 -5.20 -12.63
CA ASN A 288 0.76 -3.87 -12.81
C ASN A 288 0.45 -3.30 -11.43
N ILE A 289 1.24 -2.33 -11.00
CA ILE A 289 1.16 -1.79 -9.63
C ILE A 289 0.74 -0.33 -9.70
N THR A 290 -0.35 0.00 -9.02
CA THR A 290 -0.81 1.38 -8.85
C THR A 290 -0.82 1.72 -7.37
N ILE A 291 -0.21 2.83 -7.00
CA ILE A 291 -0.11 3.28 -5.62
C ILE A 291 -0.62 4.71 -5.50
N LYS A 292 -1.47 4.93 -4.50
CA LYS A 292 -1.84 6.25 -4.00
C LYS A 292 -1.60 6.30 -2.51
N SER A 293 -0.72 7.20 -2.06
CA SER A 293 -0.36 7.33 -0.64
C SER A 293 -0.16 8.79 -0.24
N GLU A 294 -0.38 9.12 1.02
CA GLU A 294 -0.02 10.42 1.57
C GLU A 294 1.43 10.43 2.09
N GLU A 295 1.92 9.27 2.55
CA GLU A 295 3.33 9.05 2.91
C GLU A 295 4.07 8.29 1.80
N ASP A 296 5.29 7.79 2.08
CA ASP A 296 6.16 7.13 1.11
C ASP A 296 5.46 5.93 0.45
N SER A 297 5.52 5.85 -0.87
CA SER A 297 4.81 4.79 -1.58
C SER A 297 5.49 3.44 -1.46
N ILE A 298 6.81 3.36 -1.70
CA ILE A 298 7.58 2.12 -1.56
C ILE A 298 8.80 2.43 -0.70
N ARG A 299 8.92 1.75 0.46
CA ARG A 299 9.96 2.06 1.45
C ARG A 299 10.63 0.86 2.07
N THR A 300 11.97 0.92 2.21
CA THR A 300 12.75 0.02 3.07
C THR A 300 13.33 0.75 4.28
N THR A 301 13.58 0.04 5.38
CA THR A 301 13.95 0.67 6.66
C THR A 301 15.20 0.09 7.35
N LYS A 302 15.80 -1.00 6.85
CA LYS A 302 17.02 -1.60 7.42
C LYS A 302 18.24 -0.78 7.01
N ASP A 303 18.91 -0.16 7.93
CA ASP A 303 20.02 0.78 7.70
C ASP A 303 21.35 0.38 8.39
N ASP A 304 21.29 -0.58 9.31
CA ASP A 304 22.43 -1.04 10.11
C ASP A 304 23.20 -2.23 9.48
N ASP A 305 22.76 -2.71 8.29
CA ASP A 305 23.39 -3.80 7.56
C ASP A 305 23.41 -3.51 6.07
N VAL A 306 24.61 -3.43 5.49
CA VAL A 306 24.82 -3.10 4.05
C VAL A 306 24.25 -4.13 3.09
N ALA A 307 23.93 -5.34 3.56
CA ALA A 307 23.30 -6.39 2.76
C ALA A 307 21.78 -6.15 2.57
N PHE A 308 21.21 -5.19 3.27
CA PHE A 308 19.77 -4.96 3.32
C PHE A 308 19.41 -3.50 3.00
N GLY A 309 18.13 -3.18 3.17
CA GLY A 309 17.58 -1.87 2.87
C GLY A 309 17.39 -1.59 1.37
N HIS A 310 17.53 -2.61 0.51
CA HIS A 310 17.49 -2.45 -0.93
C HIS A 310 16.06 -2.47 -1.49
N ILE A 311 15.87 -1.77 -2.61
CA ILE A 311 14.68 -1.90 -3.46
C ILE A 311 15.16 -2.32 -4.84
N VAL A 312 14.68 -3.46 -5.33
CA VAL A 312 15.05 -4.03 -6.64
C VAL A 312 13.79 -4.16 -7.49
N ILE A 313 13.78 -3.52 -8.65
CA ILE A 313 12.69 -3.59 -9.64
C ILE A 313 13.26 -4.18 -10.92
N GLU A 314 12.78 -5.37 -11.29
CA GLU A 314 13.24 -6.10 -12.47
C GLU A 314 12.34 -5.89 -13.68
N GLY A 315 11.07 -5.47 -13.45
CA GLY A 315 10.08 -5.29 -14.52
C GLY A 315 8.78 -4.71 -13.99
N GLY A 316 7.73 -4.81 -14.82
CA GLY A 316 6.37 -4.38 -14.51
C GLY A 316 6.05 -2.95 -14.93
N ASN A 317 4.77 -2.59 -14.73
CA ASN A 317 4.25 -1.24 -14.93
C ASN A 317 3.87 -0.67 -13.55
N ILE A 318 4.57 0.35 -13.11
CA ILE A 318 4.43 0.89 -11.74
C ILE A 318 4.02 2.35 -11.84
N ASN A 319 2.82 2.68 -11.33
CA ASN A 319 2.29 4.03 -11.28
C ASN A 319 2.19 4.48 -9.82
N ILE A 320 2.85 5.56 -9.47
CA ILE A 320 2.92 6.09 -8.11
C ILE A 320 2.38 7.51 -8.06
N TYR A 321 1.46 7.76 -7.13
CA TYR A 321 0.95 9.08 -6.77
C TYR A 321 1.08 9.25 -5.26
N THR A 322 1.90 10.22 -4.81
CA THR A 322 2.14 10.42 -3.38
C THR A 322 2.37 11.89 -3.03
N ASN A 323 2.15 12.24 -1.76
CA ASN A 323 2.54 13.51 -1.20
C ASN A 323 3.91 13.46 -0.47
N SER A 324 4.57 12.30 -0.48
CA SER A 324 5.91 12.08 0.08
C SER A 324 6.86 11.52 -0.98
N GLU A 325 7.87 10.75 -0.59
CA GLU A 325 8.78 10.09 -1.52
C GLU A 325 8.07 8.96 -2.30
N GLY A 326 8.29 8.90 -3.63
CA GLY A 326 7.77 7.81 -4.43
C GLY A 326 8.42 6.48 -4.07
N ILE A 327 9.74 6.41 -4.12
CA ILE A 327 10.55 5.26 -3.73
C ILE A 327 11.62 5.73 -2.76
N GLN A 328 11.69 5.15 -1.55
CA GLN A 328 12.73 5.46 -0.57
C GLN A 328 13.41 4.20 -0.05
N ALA A 329 14.72 4.11 -0.25
CA ALA A 329 15.54 3.02 0.25
C ALA A 329 16.64 3.51 1.21
N THR A 330 16.89 2.77 2.28
CA THR A 330 18.07 2.95 3.13
C THR A 330 19.31 2.32 2.51
N GLY A 331 19.13 1.30 1.68
CA GLY A 331 20.15 0.67 0.85
C GLY A 331 20.15 1.23 -0.58
N THR A 332 20.46 0.39 -1.55
CA THR A 332 20.49 0.71 -2.99
C THR A 332 19.11 0.55 -3.61
N VAL A 333 18.76 1.45 -4.53
CA VAL A 333 17.65 1.25 -5.47
C VAL A 333 18.23 0.75 -6.79
N GLN A 334 17.77 -0.38 -7.27
CA GLN A 334 18.15 -0.99 -8.53
C GLN A 334 16.91 -1.23 -9.39
N ILE A 335 16.86 -0.61 -10.56
CA ILE A 335 15.79 -0.76 -11.55
C ILE A 335 16.43 -1.31 -12.82
N THR A 336 16.08 -2.55 -13.20
CA THR A 336 16.70 -3.23 -14.33
C THR A 336 15.72 -3.53 -15.46
N GLY A 337 14.53 -2.99 -15.40
CA GLY A 337 13.49 -3.11 -16.41
C GLY A 337 12.20 -2.44 -15.98
N GLY A 338 11.19 -2.52 -16.86
CA GLY A 338 9.85 -2.00 -16.59
C GLY A 338 9.66 -0.53 -16.95
N THR A 339 8.44 -0.08 -16.66
CA THR A 339 8.01 1.32 -16.84
C THR A 339 7.51 1.85 -15.50
N LEU A 340 8.10 2.94 -15.04
CA LEU A 340 7.73 3.62 -13.81
C LEU A 340 7.23 5.03 -14.14
N ASP A 341 6.07 5.38 -13.64
CA ASP A 341 5.52 6.74 -13.66
C ASP A 341 5.32 7.20 -12.21
N ILE A 342 6.11 8.17 -11.76
CA ILE A 342 6.19 8.56 -10.36
C ILE A 342 5.82 10.03 -10.21
N SER A 343 4.68 10.29 -9.59
CA SER A 343 4.18 11.62 -9.25
C SER A 343 4.28 11.85 -7.74
N ALA A 344 5.34 12.55 -7.30
CA ALA A 344 5.61 12.84 -5.89
C ALA A 344 5.44 14.33 -5.62
N LYS A 345 4.26 14.74 -5.12
CA LYS A 345 3.79 16.13 -5.08
C LYS A 345 4.15 16.91 -3.83
N GLY A 346 4.72 16.28 -2.82
CA GLY A 346 5.16 16.95 -1.60
C GLY A 346 6.24 18.00 -1.87
N GLN A 347 6.27 19.09 -1.09
CA GLN A 347 7.18 20.22 -1.30
C GLN A 347 8.68 19.85 -1.26
N LYS A 348 9.02 18.76 -0.58
CA LYS A 348 10.41 18.29 -0.43
C LYS A 348 10.60 16.87 -0.97
N SER A 349 9.59 16.32 -1.60
CA SER A 349 9.57 14.93 -2.03
C SER A 349 10.45 14.69 -3.25
N ASN A 350 11.12 13.55 -3.23
CA ASN A 350 11.84 13.01 -4.36
C ASN A 350 10.97 11.93 -5.03
N ALA A 351 11.06 11.80 -6.34
CA ALA A 351 10.49 10.64 -7.01
C ALA A 351 11.18 9.34 -6.56
N ILE A 352 12.53 9.36 -6.52
CA ILE A 352 13.33 8.26 -5.98
C ILE A 352 14.41 8.83 -5.06
N LYS A 353 14.52 8.27 -3.85
CA LYS A 353 15.54 8.63 -2.87
C LYS A 353 16.19 7.38 -2.30
N THR A 354 17.52 7.40 -2.23
CA THR A 354 18.29 6.29 -1.62
C THR A 354 19.50 6.83 -0.87
N ASP A 355 19.86 6.16 0.22
CA ASP A 355 21.05 6.51 1.00
C ASP A 355 22.33 5.87 0.42
N LYS A 356 22.21 5.04 -0.60
CA LYS A 356 23.31 4.38 -1.33
C LYS A 356 23.23 4.71 -2.82
N MET A 357 23.40 3.72 -3.68
CA MET A 357 23.42 3.87 -5.14
C MET A 357 21.99 3.82 -5.72
N LEU A 358 21.79 4.54 -6.82
CA LEU A 358 20.65 4.38 -7.70
C LEU A 358 21.14 3.84 -9.06
N TYR A 359 20.71 2.64 -9.39
CA TYR A 359 20.94 2.01 -10.71
C TYR A 359 19.65 2.00 -11.50
N ILE A 360 19.66 2.55 -12.72
CA ILE A 360 18.53 2.50 -13.65
C ILE A 360 19.07 1.94 -14.98
N ILE A 361 18.72 0.69 -15.30
CA ILE A 361 19.27 -0.05 -16.42
C ILE A 361 18.11 -0.63 -17.23
N ASN A 362 18.06 -0.36 -18.55
CA ASN A 362 17.01 -0.86 -19.45
C ASN A 362 15.57 -0.58 -18.97
N ALA A 363 15.34 0.56 -18.34
CA ALA A 363 14.04 0.92 -17.79
C ALA A 363 13.58 2.28 -18.31
N LYS A 364 12.26 2.49 -18.31
CA LYS A 364 11.64 3.78 -18.58
C LYS A 364 11.10 4.36 -17.28
N VAL A 365 11.65 5.50 -16.85
CA VAL A 365 11.26 6.18 -15.61
C VAL A 365 10.79 7.59 -15.94
N THR A 366 9.54 7.87 -15.66
CA THR A 366 8.95 9.20 -15.79
C THR A 366 8.74 9.76 -14.39
N VAL A 367 9.20 10.98 -14.13
CA VAL A 367 9.08 11.62 -12.82
C VAL A 367 8.35 12.95 -12.92
N ASP A 368 7.54 13.23 -11.92
CA ASP A 368 6.82 14.47 -11.71
C ASP A 368 6.90 14.82 -10.21
N SER A 369 7.97 15.51 -9.83
CA SER A 369 8.27 15.80 -8.43
C SER A 369 9.03 17.12 -8.26
N LYS A 370 9.07 17.65 -7.04
CA LYS A 370 9.87 18.86 -6.73
C LYS A 370 11.36 18.57 -6.70
N LYS A 371 11.74 17.34 -6.39
CA LYS A 371 13.12 16.86 -6.37
C LYS A 371 13.14 15.48 -7.01
N ASP A 372 13.70 15.34 -8.17
CA ASP A 372 13.54 14.16 -8.99
C ASP A 372 14.20 12.90 -8.40
N LEU A 373 15.52 12.81 -8.52
CA LEU A 373 16.28 11.64 -8.09
C LEU A 373 17.35 12.08 -7.08
N LYS A 374 17.44 11.35 -5.97
CA LYS A 374 18.47 11.56 -4.96
C LYS A 374 19.12 10.25 -4.56
N ALA A 375 20.44 10.16 -4.74
CA ALA A 375 21.23 9.01 -4.30
C ALA A 375 22.52 9.51 -3.65
N SER A 376 22.74 9.19 -2.38
CA SER A 376 23.93 9.65 -1.64
C SER A 376 25.22 9.02 -2.16
N GLY A 377 25.13 7.81 -2.74
CA GLY A 377 26.26 7.10 -3.36
C GLY A 377 26.44 7.39 -4.85
N GLY A 378 25.50 8.10 -5.49
CA GLY A 378 25.51 8.41 -6.92
C GLY A 378 24.48 7.67 -7.72
N ILE A 379 24.33 8.08 -8.99
CA ILE A 379 23.36 7.54 -9.96
C ILE A 379 24.11 6.95 -11.15
N ILE A 380 23.78 5.73 -11.53
CA ILE A 380 24.28 5.09 -12.77
C ILE A 380 23.06 4.73 -13.62
N ALA A 381 22.99 5.32 -14.82
CA ALA A 381 21.99 5.01 -15.82
C ALA A 381 22.62 4.23 -16.99
N GLY A 382 21.97 3.16 -17.43
CA GLY A 382 22.39 2.38 -18.60
C GLY A 382 22.06 3.10 -19.91
N ALA A 383 22.72 2.68 -20.99
CA ALA A 383 22.56 3.30 -22.32
C ALA A 383 21.13 3.24 -22.87
N ASP A 384 20.37 2.18 -22.54
CA ASP A 384 18.99 1.98 -22.99
C ASP A 384 17.96 2.47 -21.96
N THR A 385 18.39 3.29 -21.00
CA THR A 385 17.54 3.89 -19.98
C THR A 385 16.95 5.20 -20.46
N VAL A 386 15.64 5.36 -20.28
CA VAL A 386 14.93 6.61 -20.56
C VAL A 386 14.42 7.17 -19.24
N ILE A 387 14.91 8.36 -18.86
CA ILE A 387 14.44 9.11 -17.69
C ILE A 387 13.84 10.41 -18.20
N THR A 388 12.55 10.63 -17.92
CA THR A 388 11.82 11.81 -18.40
C THR A 388 11.20 12.57 -17.22
N ARG A 389 11.07 13.91 -17.36
CA ARG A 389 10.38 14.78 -16.42
C ARG A 389 9.09 15.29 -17.05
N LYS A 390 7.99 15.29 -16.27
CA LYS A 390 6.72 15.92 -16.64
C LYS A 390 6.64 17.34 -16.14
#